data_7aea9ea3232c2241e412da0d386b1b50
#
_entry.id   7aea9ea3232c2241e412da0d386b1b50
#
_cell.length_a   1.000
_cell.length_b   1.000
_cell.length_c   1.000
_cell.angle_alpha   90.00
_cell.angle_beta   90.00
_cell.angle_gamma   90.00
#
_symmetry.space_group_name_H-M   'P 1'
#
loop_
_entity.id
_entity.type
_entity.pdbx_description
1 polymer ?
#
loop_
_entity_poly.entity_id
_entity_poly.type
_entity_poly.pdbx_seq_one_letter_code
_entity_poly.pdbx_strand_id
1 'polypeptide(L)'
;MEKEIRYCRMEPGWLREFCETPEMQRLKDVGMNCGCEYTSFPRFRNLAPYSRYRHSVGTARIVWNFTGSREQTLAALFHDISTPAFAHTIDFLHGDYLHQEYTEGRTEKMIRDSAEIMGLLEGYGVPVEAVSDYHRYPVADNDSPRWNTALEIYRITACGMPKRCKATTMIFA
;
A
#
# COMPACT_ATOMS: atom_id res chain seq x y z
N MET A 1 -19.56 -12.24 -6.04
CA MET A 1 -19.51 -10.88 -6.61
C MET A 1 -18.92 -9.97 -5.52
N GLU A 2 -17.63 -9.73 -5.62
CA GLU A 2 -16.88 -8.94 -4.63
C GLU A 2 -17.28 -7.47 -4.77
N LYS A 3 -17.77 -6.86 -3.69
CA LYS A 3 -18.08 -5.42 -3.71
C LYS A 3 -16.78 -4.66 -3.71
N GLU A 4 -16.45 -4.03 -4.83
CA GLU A 4 -15.35 -3.10 -4.93
C GLU A 4 -15.56 -1.93 -3.95
N ILE A 5 -14.63 -1.75 -3.02
CA ILE A 5 -14.65 -0.63 -2.09
C ILE A 5 -14.10 0.57 -2.85
N ARG A 6 -14.92 1.59 -3.08
CA ARG A 6 -14.46 2.84 -3.71
C ARG A 6 -13.85 3.75 -2.66
N TYR A 7 -12.53 3.91 -2.72
CA TYR A 7 -11.76 4.79 -1.85
C TYR A 7 -11.72 6.25 -2.34
N CYS A 8 -11.98 6.49 -3.63
CA CYS A 8 -12.08 7.83 -4.17
C CYS A 8 -13.17 7.90 -5.26
N ARG A 9 -13.68 9.11 -5.50
CA ARG A 9 -14.73 9.36 -6.50
C ARG A 9 -14.20 9.32 -7.92
N MET A 10 -12.96 9.72 -8.14
CA MET A 10 -12.27 9.70 -9.44
C MET A 10 -10.85 9.19 -9.26
N GLU A 11 -10.57 8.04 -9.85
CA GLU A 11 -9.22 7.52 -9.97
C GLU A 11 -8.54 8.19 -11.17
N PRO A 12 -7.35 8.80 -11.00
CA PRO A 12 -6.64 9.39 -12.13
C PRO A 12 -6.16 8.28 -13.07
N GLY A 13 -6.37 8.49 -14.40
CA GLY A 13 -6.01 7.48 -15.40
C GLY A 13 -4.54 7.06 -15.37
N TRP A 14 -3.64 8.00 -15.09
CA TRP A 14 -2.20 7.74 -14.97
C TRP A 14 -1.83 6.74 -13.86
N LEU A 15 -2.60 6.68 -12.76
CA LEU A 15 -2.32 5.75 -11.65
C LEU A 15 -2.39 4.29 -12.12
N ARG A 16 -3.27 4.01 -13.06
CA ARG A 16 -3.44 2.67 -13.62
C ARG A 16 -2.18 2.17 -14.32
N GLU A 17 -1.47 3.05 -15.04
CA GLU A 17 -0.24 2.68 -15.74
C GLU A 17 0.81 2.14 -14.76
N PHE A 18 1.00 2.81 -13.62
CA PHE A 18 1.89 2.33 -12.56
C PHE A 18 1.39 1.04 -11.91
N CYS A 19 0.09 0.89 -11.71
CA CYS A 19 -0.49 -0.34 -11.16
C CYS A 19 -0.29 -1.56 -12.07
N GLU A 20 -0.14 -1.37 -13.37
CA GLU A 20 0.03 -2.44 -14.35
C GLU A 20 1.49 -2.90 -14.52
N THR A 21 2.46 -2.22 -13.91
CA THR A 21 3.88 -2.62 -13.94
C THR A 21 4.10 -3.99 -13.29
N PRO A 22 5.06 -4.80 -13.79
CA PRO A 22 5.32 -6.15 -13.28
C PRO A 22 5.59 -6.20 -11.78
N GLU A 23 6.32 -5.21 -11.25
CA GLU A 23 6.66 -5.09 -9.83
C GLU A 23 5.41 -4.92 -8.98
N MET A 24 4.44 -4.14 -9.42
CA MET A 24 3.16 -3.99 -8.73
C MET A 24 2.29 -5.23 -8.92
N GLN A 25 2.25 -5.80 -10.12
CA GLN A 25 1.40 -6.96 -10.40
C GLN A 25 1.80 -8.20 -9.57
N ARG A 26 3.11 -8.40 -9.28
CA ARG A 26 3.57 -9.50 -8.41
C ARG A 26 2.96 -9.43 -7.00
N LEU A 27 2.60 -8.24 -6.50
CA LEU A 27 1.98 -8.06 -5.19
C LEU A 27 0.57 -8.67 -5.08
N LYS A 28 -0.04 -9.06 -6.20
CA LYS A 28 -1.31 -9.80 -6.19
C LYS A 28 -1.18 -11.16 -5.52
N ASP A 29 0.00 -11.76 -5.61
CA ASP A 29 0.32 -13.06 -5.03
C ASP A 29 0.97 -12.96 -3.64
N VAL A 30 1.13 -11.75 -3.11
CA VAL A 30 1.66 -11.51 -1.76
C VAL A 30 0.50 -11.18 -0.81
N GLY A 31 0.22 -12.10 0.13
CA GLY A 31 -0.86 -11.94 1.11
C GLY A 31 -0.54 -10.92 2.21
N MET A 32 -1.58 -10.27 2.73
CA MET A 32 -1.47 -9.35 3.88
C MET A 32 -1.50 -10.06 5.23
N ASN A 33 -1.94 -11.32 5.27
CA ASN A 33 -2.20 -12.02 6.53
C ASN A 33 -0.97 -12.80 7.06
N CYS A 34 0.23 -12.50 6.56
CA CYS A 34 1.51 -13.10 7.01
C CYS A 34 1.48 -14.64 7.08
N GLY A 35 0.82 -15.28 6.13
CA GLY A 35 0.71 -16.74 6.06
C GLY A 35 -0.44 -17.35 6.86
N CYS A 36 -1.22 -16.56 7.59
CA CYS A 36 -2.38 -17.08 8.33
C CYS A 36 -3.46 -17.66 7.41
N GLU A 37 -3.51 -17.28 6.15
CA GLU A 37 -4.39 -17.84 5.13
C GLU A 37 -4.07 -19.30 4.76
N TYR A 38 -2.85 -19.77 5.06
CA TYR A 38 -2.40 -21.12 4.74
C TYR A 38 -2.55 -22.10 5.91
N THR A 39 -3.00 -21.62 7.08
CA THR A 39 -3.20 -22.50 8.24
C THR A 39 -4.58 -23.14 8.28
N SER A 40 -4.66 -24.37 8.77
CA SER A 40 -5.91 -25.05 9.05
C SER A 40 -6.55 -24.65 10.40
N PHE A 41 -5.91 -23.73 11.13
CA PHE A 41 -6.39 -23.32 12.45
C PHE A 41 -7.80 -22.68 12.35
N PRO A 42 -8.78 -23.11 13.14
CA PRO A 42 -10.20 -22.74 12.95
C PRO A 42 -10.46 -21.22 12.91
N ARG A 43 -9.70 -20.44 13.68
CA ARG A 43 -9.85 -18.98 13.76
C ARG A 43 -9.54 -18.28 12.44
N PHE A 44 -8.69 -18.87 11.61
CA PHE A 44 -8.23 -18.26 10.36
C PHE A 44 -8.86 -18.85 9.10
N ARG A 45 -9.74 -19.88 9.23
CA ARG A 45 -10.36 -20.56 8.08
C ARG A 45 -11.18 -19.66 7.15
N ASN A 46 -11.68 -18.55 7.66
CA ASN A 46 -12.57 -17.63 6.92
C ASN A 46 -11.92 -16.29 6.63
N LEU A 47 -10.58 -16.22 6.64
CA LEU A 47 -9.89 -15.00 6.20
C LEU A 47 -10.19 -14.75 4.72
N ALA A 48 -10.72 -13.58 4.43
CA ALA A 48 -10.89 -13.16 3.04
C ALA A 48 -9.52 -12.95 2.39
N PRO A 49 -9.30 -13.45 1.17
CA PRO A 49 -8.06 -13.17 0.44
C PRO A 49 -7.86 -11.67 0.28
N TYR A 50 -6.76 -11.17 0.79
CA TYR A 50 -6.40 -9.75 0.71
C TYR A 50 -4.91 -9.63 0.38
N SER A 51 -4.60 -9.12 -0.81
CA SER A 51 -3.23 -9.01 -1.30
C SER A 51 -2.63 -7.65 -0.99
N ARG A 52 -1.29 -7.59 -0.96
CA ARG A 52 -0.55 -6.34 -0.86
C ARG A 52 -0.80 -5.40 -2.04
N TYR A 53 -1.07 -5.94 -3.22
CA TYR A 53 -1.53 -5.14 -4.35
C TYR A 53 -2.80 -4.34 -4.03
N ARG A 54 -3.82 -4.99 -3.50
CA ARG A 54 -5.09 -4.31 -3.13
C ARG A 54 -4.87 -3.28 -2.03
N HIS A 55 -3.99 -3.58 -1.08
CA HIS A 55 -3.60 -2.67 -0.02
C HIS A 55 -2.92 -1.42 -0.59
N SER A 56 -1.86 -1.58 -1.37
CA SER A 56 -1.09 -0.47 -1.97
C SER A 56 -1.95 0.41 -2.87
N VAL A 57 -2.76 -0.18 -3.76
CA VAL A 57 -3.68 0.58 -4.61
C VAL A 57 -4.73 1.32 -3.79
N GLY A 58 -5.25 0.69 -2.74
CA GLY A 58 -6.21 1.32 -1.84
C GLY A 58 -5.58 2.52 -1.10
N THR A 59 -4.36 2.37 -0.58
CA THR A 59 -3.61 3.45 0.08
C THR A 59 -3.38 4.62 -0.87
N ALA A 60 -2.90 4.35 -2.08
CA ALA A 60 -2.70 5.37 -3.11
C ALA A 60 -3.99 6.15 -3.43
N ARG A 61 -5.12 5.46 -3.58
CA ARG A 61 -6.43 6.09 -3.85
C ARG A 61 -6.88 7.01 -2.72
N ILE A 62 -6.65 6.62 -1.47
CA ILE A 62 -6.99 7.47 -0.33
C ILE A 62 -6.09 8.71 -0.32
N VAL A 63 -4.77 8.53 -0.47
CA VAL A 63 -3.84 9.66 -0.52
C VAL A 63 -4.20 10.61 -1.65
N TRP A 64 -4.53 10.10 -2.84
CA TRP A 64 -5.01 10.92 -3.95
C TRP A 64 -6.26 11.72 -3.60
N ASN A 65 -7.22 11.09 -2.97
CA ASN A 65 -8.48 11.75 -2.58
C ASN A 65 -8.28 12.91 -1.60
N PHE A 66 -7.27 12.80 -0.72
CA PHE A 66 -7.00 13.85 0.28
C PHE A 66 -6.03 14.92 -0.20
N THR A 67 -5.06 14.56 -1.04
CA THR A 67 -3.95 15.47 -1.38
C THR A 67 -3.98 15.97 -2.80
N GLY A 68 -4.49 15.19 -3.75
CA GLY A 68 -4.38 15.46 -5.18
C GLY A 68 -2.92 15.50 -5.69
N SER A 69 -1.94 15.11 -4.85
CA SER A 69 -0.51 15.10 -5.20
C SER A 69 -0.12 13.79 -5.83
N ARG A 70 0.51 13.85 -7.00
CA ARG A 70 1.00 12.67 -7.73
C ARG A 70 2.14 12.01 -6.97
N GLU A 71 3.10 12.78 -6.46
CA GLU A 71 4.25 12.27 -5.72
C GLU A 71 3.80 11.50 -4.47
N GLN A 72 2.92 12.09 -3.66
CA GLN A 72 2.40 11.44 -2.46
C GLN A 72 1.61 10.18 -2.78
N THR A 73 0.83 10.21 -3.86
CA THR A 73 0.04 9.06 -4.30
C THR A 73 0.93 7.91 -4.76
N LEU A 74 2.00 8.20 -5.52
CA LEU A 74 2.95 7.19 -5.96
C LEU A 74 3.82 6.67 -4.81
N ALA A 75 4.25 7.53 -3.87
CA ALA A 75 4.92 7.08 -2.66
C ALA A 75 4.04 6.09 -1.87
N ALA A 76 2.75 6.40 -1.72
CA ALA A 76 1.78 5.51 -1.10
C ALA A 76 1.49 4.24 -1.92
N LEU A 77 1.58 4.28 -3.26
CA LEU A 77 1.47 3.09 -4.09
C LEU A 77 2.66 2.15 -3.89
N PHE A 78 3.86 2.70 -3.81
CA PHE A 78 5.11 1.95 -3.77
C PHE A 78 5.59 1.55 -2.37
N HIS A 79 4.89 1.95 -1.30
CA HIS A 79 5.36 1.68 0.06
C HIS A 79 5.64 0.19 0.34
N ASP A 80 4.85 -0.69 -0.26
CA ASP A 80 4.96 -2.14 -0.13
C ASP A 80 5.62 -2.83 -1.35
N ILE A 81 6.12 -2.06 -2.34
CA ILE A 81 6.58 -2.63 -3.61
C ILE A 81 7.74 -3.63 -3.42
N SER A 82 8.56 -3.45 -2.41
CA SER A 82 9.70 -4.32 -2.13
C SER A 82 9.36 -5.52 -1.23
N THR A 83 8.14 -5.63 -0.73
CA THR A 83 7.75 -6.71 0.18
C THR A 83 7.90 -8.09 -0.49
N PRO A 84 8.65 -9.02 0.13
CA PRO A 84 8.81 -10.38 -0.39
C PRO A 84 7.57 -11.25 -0.14
N ALA A 85 7.51 -12.42 -0.79
CA ALA A 85 6.37 -13.33 -0.68
C ALA A 85 6.02 -13.74 0.76
N PHE A 86 7.03 -13.84 1.63
CA PHE A 86 6.86 -14.18 3.04
C PHE A 86 6.73 -12.97 3.97
N ALA A 87 6.60 -11.77 3.39
CA ALA A 87 6.39 -10.52 4.13
C ALA A 87 7.35 -10.37 5.33
N HIS A 88 6.83 -10.00 6.50
CA HIS A 88 7.62 -9.78 7.71
C HIS A 88 8.34 -11.02 8.28
N THR A 89 8.08 -12.22 7.78
CA THR A 89 8.88 -13.40 8.15
C THR A 89 10.35 -13.24 7.73
N ILE A 90 10.60 -12.50 6.65
CA ILE A 90 11.96 -12.21 6.19
C ILE A 90 12.66 -11.21 7.14
N ASP A 91 11.95 -10.21 7.63
CA ASP A 91 12.49 -9.24 8.61
C ASP A 91 12.90 -9.97 9.89
N PHE A 92 12.05 -10.91 10.34
CA PHE A 92 12.33 -11.77 11.49
C PHE A 92 13.59 -12.64 11.28
N LEU A 93 13.77 -13.24 10.11
CA LEU A 93 14.94 -14.06 9.77
C LEU A 93 16.25 -13.24 9.78
N HIS A 94 16.17 -11.95 9.45
CA HIS A 94 17.31 -11.04 9.48
C HIS A 94 17.50 -10.33 10.83
N GLY A 95 16.74 -10.70 11.87
CA GLY A 95 16.84 -10.14 13.21
C GLY A 95 16.17 -8.79 13.41
N ASP A 96 15.50 -8.28 12.38
CA ASP A 96 14.75 -7.01 12.44
C ASP A 96 13.26 -7.25 12.81
N TYR A 97 13.07 -7.89 13.96
CA TYR A 97 11.73 -8.21 14.46
C TYR A 97 11.03 -7.05 15.19
N LEU A 98 11.79 -5.99 15.51
CA LEU A 98 11.24 -4.84 16.23
C LEU A 98 10.77 -3.74 15.30
N HIS A 99 11.52 -3.42 14.26
CA HIS A 99 11.20 -2.32 13.34
C HIS A 99 10.55 -2.81 12.05
N GLN A 100 10.92 -4.03 11.58
CA GLN A 100 10.39 -4.66 10.36
C GLN A 100 10.64 -3.82 9.08
N GLU A 101 11.73 -3.04 9.10
CA GLU A 101 12.09 -2.09 8.04
C GLU A 101 13.12 -2.63 7.04
N TYR A 102 13.66 -3.84 7.27
CA TYR A 102 14.70 -4.42 6.41
C TYR A 102 14.29 -4.47 4.93
N THR A 103 13.01 -4.69 4.67
CA THR A 103 12.46 -4.75 3.31
C THR A 103 12.18 -3.37 2.72
N GLU A 104 11.88 -2.37 3.54
CA GLU A 104 11.56 -1.01 3.08
C GLU A 104 12.75 -0.30 2.45
N GLY A 105 13.96 -0.48 2.99
CA GLY A 105 15.20 0.05 2.41
C GLY A 105 15.52 -0.43 0.98
N ARG A 106 14.74 -1.39 0.44
CA ARG A 106 14.86 -1.89 -0.93
C ARG A 106 13.94 -1.21 -1.93
N THR A 107 12.99 -0.40 -1.46
CA THR A 107 11.98 0.24 -2.31
C THR A 107 12.61 1.08 -3.41
N GLU A 108 13.53 1.98 -3.06
CA GLU A 108 14.22 2.81 -4.04
C GLU A 108 14.99 1.98 -5.07
N LYS A 109 15.71 0.95 -4.61
CA LYS A 109 16.44 0.07 -5.52
C LYS A 109 15.50 -0.64 -6.49
N MET A 110 14.39 -1.17 -6.03
CA MET A 110 13.43 -1.87 -6.88
C MET A 110 12.80 -0.93 -7.93
N ILE A 111 12.48 0.31 -7.55
CA ILE A 111 11.99 1.33 -8.46
C ILE A 111 13.04 1.64 -9.54
N ARG A 112 14.31 1.85 -9.15
CA ARG A 112 15.40 2.18 -10.08
C ARG A 112 15.77 1.01 -10.99
N ASP A 113 15.64 -0.22 -10.53
CA ASP A 113 15.91 -1.43 -11.32
C ASP A 113 14.79 -1.70 -12.36
N SER A 114 13.61 -1.10 -12.21
CA SER A 114 12.48 -1.24 -13.14
C SER A 114 12.55 -0.19 -14.25
N ALA A 115 12.89 -0.61 -15.47
CA ALA A 115 12.89 0.28 -16.63
C ALA A 115 11.50 0.85 -16.94
N GLU A 116 10.43 0.09 -16.66
CA GLU A 116 9.05 0.49 -16.92
C GLU A 116 8.61 1.57 -15.94
N ILE A 117 8.84 1.38 -14.63
CA ILE A 117 8.52 2.39 -13.61
C ILE A 117 9.33 3.66 -13.87
N MET A 118 10.64 3.53 -14.14
CA MET A 118 11.50 4.69 -14.42
C MET A 118 11.03 5.46 -15.63
N GLY A 119 10.66 4.79 -16.73
CA GLY A 119 10.12 5.43 -17.92
C GLY A 119 8.81 6.19 -17.66
N LEU A 120 7.91 5.60 -16.85
CA LEU A 120 6.67 6.28 -16.44
C LEU A 120 6.98 7.50 -15.55
N LEU A 121 7.86 7.36 -14.55
CA LEU A 121 8.23 8.47 -13.67
C LEU A 121 8.83 9.63 -14.47
N GLU A 122 9.73 9.36 -15.42
CA GLU A 122 10.31 10.36 -16.31
C GLU A 122 9.22 11.00 -17.18
N GLY A 123 8.35 10.22 -17.78
CA GLY A 123 7.23 10.71 -18.60
C GLY A 123 6.28 11.64 -17.86
N TYR A 124 6.11 11.43 -16.56
CA TYR A 124 5.27 12.27 -15.70
C TYR A 124 6.05 13.35 -14.93
N GLY A 125 7.36 13.44 -15.10
CA GLY A 125 8.22 14.43 -14.44
C GLY A 125 8.30 14.27 -12.92
N VAL A 126 8.23 13.03 -12.41
CA VAL A 126 8.27 12.72 -10.99
C VAL A 126 9.64 12.13 -10.62
N PRO A 127 10.41 12.77 -9.73
CA PRO A 127 11.71 12.25 -9.32
C PRO A 127 11.55 11.00 -8.41
N VAL A 128 12.46 10.03 -8.57
CA VAL A 128 12.43 8.78 -7.78
C VAL A 128 12.49 9.05 -6.28
N GLU A 129 13.28 10.03 -5.86
CA GLU A 129 13.46 10.42 -4.46
C GLU A 129 12.15 10.89 -3.80
N ALA A 130 11.20 11.37 -4.61
CA ALA A 130 9.89 11.80 -4.11
C ALA A 130 8.92 10.63 -3.87
N VAL A 131 9.20 9.46 -4.44
CA VAL A 131 8.28 8.31 -4.38
C VAL A 131 8.87 7.08 -3.68
N SER A 132 10.16 7.09 -3.36
CA SER A 132 10.85 5.97 -2.73
C SER A 132 10.72 5.94 -1.20
N ASP A 133 10.35 7.06 -0.58
CA ASP A 133 10.19 7.20 0.87
C ASP A 133 8.83 7.82 1.20
N TYR A 134 7.87 6.98 1.58
CA TYR A 134 6.51 7.40 1.92
C TYR A 134 6.41 8.05 3.32
N HIS A 135 7.37 7.82 4.21
CA HIS A 135 7.41 8.43 5.55
C HIS A 135 7.52 9.95 5.51
N ARG A 136 7.99 10.51 4.41
CA ARG A 136 8.04 11.96 4.20
C ARG A 136 6.67 12.63 4.12
N TYR A 137 5.62 11.84 3.95
CA TYR A 137 4.27 12.32 3.68
C TYR A 137 3.29 11.96 4.80
N PRO A 138 2.84 12.93 5.58
CA PRO A 138 2.05 12.69 6.79
C PRO A 138 0.65 12.12 6.54
N VAL A 139 0.17 12.11 5.29
CA VAL A 139 -1.09 11.43 4.93
C VAL A 139 -0.86 9.94 4.70
N ALA A 140 0.27 9.59 4.10
CA ALA A 140 0.64 8.19 3.85
C ALA A 140 1.09 7.51 5.14
N ASP A 141 1.94 8.19 5.91
CA ASP A 141 2.44 7.75 7.20
C ASP A 141 2.61 8.92 8.17
N ASN A 142 2.45 8.66 9.46
CA ASN A 142 2.71 9.64 10.52
C ASN A 142 2.93 8.93 11.86
N ASP A 143 3.61 9.61 12.77
CA ASP A 143 3.79 9.15 14.15
C ASP A 143 2.45 8.99 14.85
N SER A 144 2.21 7.80 15.38
CA SER A 144 1.03 7.48 16.18
C SER A 144 0.83 8.53 17.30
N PRO A 145 -0.41 8.94 17.61
CA PRO A 145 -1.71 8.33 17.30
C PRO A 145 -2.50 8.98 16.15
N ARG A 146 -1.83 9.72 15.28
CA ARG A 146 -2.50 10.38 14.16
C ARG A 146 -3.00 9.37 13.11
N TRP A 147 -3.89 9.80 12.25
CA TRP A 147 -4.49 8.97 11.22
C TRP A 147 -3.44 8.52 10.19
N ASN A 148 -3.30 7.22 10.00
CA ASN A 148 -2.41 6.63 9.02
C ASN A 148 -3.23 5.88 7.99
N THR A 149 -3.06 6.21 6.73
CA THR A 149 -3.87 5.69 5.61
C THR A 149 -3.67 4.18 5.42
N ALA A 150 -2.46 3.68 5.60
CA ALA A 150 -2.15 2.26 5.44
C ALA A 150 -2.86 1.41 6.53
N LEU A 151 -2.85 1.85 7.78
CA LEU A 151 -3.57 1.20 8.88
C LEU A 151 -5.08 1.22 8.70
N GLU A 152 -5.64 2.31 8.19
CA GLU A 152 -7.09 2.44 8.01
C GLU A 152 -7.60 1.50 6.91
N ILE A 153 -6.87 1.35 5.82
CA ILE A 153 -7.23 0.36 4.79
C ILE A 153 -7.20 -1.05 5.36
N TYR A 154 -6.19 -1.40 6.14
CA TYR A 154 -6.13 -2.69 6.80
C TYR A 154 -7.34 -2.92 7.72
N ARG A 155 -7.73 -1.93 8.54
CA ARG A 155 -8.92 -2.01 9.39
C ARG A 155 -10.20 -2.21 8.60
N ILE A 156 -10.41 -1.44 7.53
CA ILE A 156 -11.62 -1.49 6.72
C ILE A 156 -11.76 -2.84 6.00
N THR A 157 -10.65 -3.39 5.52
CA THR A 157 -10.65 -4.58 4.66
C THR A 157 -10.48 -5.89 5.44
N ALA A 158 -9.61 -5.94 6.43
CA ALA A 158 -9.32 -7.15 7.19
C ALA A 158 -10.31 -7.41 8.34
N CYS A 159 -10.85 -6.35 8.98
CA CYS A 159 -11.72 -6.50 10.15
C CYS A 159 -13.21 -6.56 9.82
N GLY A 160 -13.62 -6.54 8.56
CA GLY A 160 -15.03 -6.65 8.16
C GLY A 160 -15.94 -5.59 8.76
N MET A 161 -15.44 -4.41 9.05
CA MET A 161 -16.19 -3.33 9.70
C MET A 161 -17.38 -2.87 8.85
N PRO A 162 -18.48 -2.47 9.48
CA PRO A 162 -19.74 -2.19 8.80
C PRO A 162 -19.62 -0.99 7.86
N LYS A 163 -20.31 -1.09 6.73
CA LYS A 163 -20.39 -0.27 5.53
C LYS A 163 -20.83 1.20 5.73
N ARG A 164 -20.53 1.83 6.85
CA ARG A 164 -20.84 3.23 7.14
C ARG A 164 -19.65 3.98 7.70
N CYS A 165 -18.57 4.08 6.93
CA CYS A 165 -17.78 5.29 6.99
C CYS A 165 -18.49 6.30 6.08
N LYS A 166 -19.39 7.08 6.64
CA LYS A 166 -19.72 8.37 6.08
C LYS A 166 -18.40 9.16 6.13
N ALA A 167 -17.81 9.39 4.97
CA ALA A 167 -16.83 10.44 4.76
C ALA A 167 -17.58 11.78 4.94
N THR A 168 -18.00 12.05 6.16
CA THR A 168 -18.64 13.27 6.54
C THR A 168 -17.80 13.82 7.67
N THR A 169 -17.02 14.84 7.34
CA THR A 169 -16.56 15.86 8.26
C THR A 169 -15.59 15.36 9.34
N MET A 170 -14.33 15.14 9.00
CA MET A 170 -13.25 15.54 9.88
C MET A 170 -12.52 16.70 9.22
N ILE A 171 -13.11 17.87 9.42
CA ILE A 171 -12.49 19.18 9.24
C ILE A 171 -11.35 19.25 10.25
N PHE A 172 -10.18 19.55 9.75
CA PHE A 172 -9.03 19.94 10.55
C PHE A 172 -9.40 21.12 11.45
N ALA A 173 -9.28 20.94 12.74
CA ALA A 173 -9.07 22.00 13.70
C ALA A 173 -7.66 21.85 14.27
#